data_3318f0a052b5d7f07957d29ae0fcf218
#
_entry.id   3318f0a052b5d7f07957d29ae0fcf218
#
_cell.length_a   1.000
_cell.length_b   1.000
_cell.length_c   1.000
_cell.angle_alpha   90.00
_cell.angle_beta   90.00
_cell.angle_gamma   90.00
#
_symmetry.space_group_name_H-M   'P 1'
#
loop_
_entity.id
_entity.type
_entity.pdbx_description
1 polymer ?
#
loop_
_entity_poly.entity_id
_entity_poly.type
_entity_poly.pdbx_seq_one_letter_code
_entity_poly.pdbx_strand_id
1 'polypeptide(L)'
;MNIHGFVDLHTHGIGKYDTRTDDYEEILTMARVHAKAGTIAILPTIYSGHINEMRKNLKAVSMAMDMQEKADNRKFGAQILGVNLEGPFLNPVRCGAMDRDTFIKPTLAALNKLIADYEDIVRIITIAPELPGALKVIEKCADMGIRVNMGHSDATLKQAVEAKKAGATGITHIFNAMRPFHHREPGIAGLGLTNSDLYIEVIADGIHLHPLTLELLFNHKPLDKIIIVSDSVRGQKTAKGVVYDKGVLAGSGLTISGAAKRLQLIGIRDAEIIEASIDNPLRYLGIK
;
A
#
# COMPACT_ATOMS: atom_id res chain seq x y z
N MET A 1 15.40 -7.69 20.27
CA MET A 1 15.33 -8.93 19.43
C MET A 1 15.37 -8.50 17.98
N ASN A 2 16.10 -9.15 17.09
CA ASN A 2 16.04 -8.83 15.65
C ASN A 2 14.83 -9.58 15.07
N ILE A 3 13.78 -8.84 14.73
CA ILE A 3 12.61 -9.40 14.03
C ILE A 3 12.99 -9.57 12.56
N HIS A 4 12.74 -10.75 12.02
CA HIS A 4 12.96 -11.08 10.61
C HIS A 4 11.70 -11.71 10.03
N GLY A 5 11.54 -11.60 8.73
CA GLY A 5 10.41 -12.21 8.03
C GLY A 5 9.28 -11.25 7.72
N PHE A 6 9.55 -9.94 7.65
CA PHE A 6 8.56 -8.92 7.32
C PHE A 6 7.89 -9.13 5.96
N VAL A 7 6.64 -8.74 5.86
CA VAL A 7 5.84 -8.72 4.63
C VAL A 7 5.41 -7.28 4.35
N ASP A 8 5.78 -6.75 3.19
CA ASP A 8 5.49 -5.36 2.80
C ASP A 8 4.46 -5.32 1.66
N LEU A 9 3.25 -4.89 1.98
CA LEU A 9 2.15 -4.83 1.01
C LEU A 9 2.12 -3.53 0.19
N HIS A 10 2.99 -2.55 0.52
CA HIS A 10 2.99 -1.25 -0.12
C HIS A 10 4.42 -0.71 -0.24
N THR A 11 5.03 -0.92 -1.40
CA THR A 11 6.38 -0.43 -1.71
C THR A 11 6.49 -0.07 -3.19
N HIS A 12 6.83 1.18 -3.49
CA HIS A 12 6.99 1.68 -4.85
C HIS A 12 8.43 1.58 -5.37
N GLY A 13 9.37 1.45 -4.46
CA GLY A 13 10.77 1.41 -4.79
C GLY A 13 11.66 1.54 -3.57
N ILE A 14 12.97 1.41 -3.75
CA ILE A 14 13.95 1.58 -2.69
C ILE A 14 15.30 1.99 -3.27
N GLY A 15 15.94 3.00 -2.70
CA GLY A 15 17.23 3.51 -3.19
C GLY A 15 17.13 4.05 -4.62
N LYS A 16 17.69 3.37 -5.61
CA LYS A 16 17.62 3.78 -7.01
C LYS A 16 16.60 3.01 -7.86
N TYR A 17 15.93 2.03 -7.29
CA TYR A 17 14.99 1.15 -7.98
C TYR A 17 13.54 1.60 -7.78
N ASP A 18 12.69 1.40 -8.81
CA ASP A 18 11.32 1.90 -8.84
C ASP A 18 10.42 0.93 -9.59
N THR A 19 9.14 0.88 -9.26
CA THR A 19 8.14 0.09 -9.98
C THR A 19 7.70 0.72 -11.31
N ARG A 20 8.04 1.97 -11.57
CA ARG A 20 7.88 2.65 -12.87
C ARG A 20 8.97 2.21 -13.84
N THR A 21 8.98 0.94 -14.15
CA THR A 21 9.95 0.30 -15.04
C THR A 21 9.27 -0.75 -15.93
N ASP A 22 9.84 -1.04 -17.08
CA ASP A 22 9.50 -2.18 -17.94
C ASP A 22 10.56 -3.31 -17.85
N ASP A 23 11.58 -3.11 -17.00
CA ASP A 23 12.64 -4.07 -16.74
C ASP A 23 12.37 -4.91 -15.48
N TYR A 24 12.10 -6.20 -15.67
CA TYR A 24 11.87 -7.15 -14.58
C TYR A 24 13.10 -7.36 -13.68
N GLU A 25 14.32 -7.14 -14.19
CA GLU A 25 15.54 -7.25 -13.38
C GLU A 25 15.62 -6.13 -12.34
N GLU A 26 15.06 -4.96 -12.62
CA GLU A 26 14.95 -3.87 -11.65
C GLU A 26 14.02 -4.29 -10.49
N ILE A 27 12.88 -4.91 -10.80
CA ILE A 27 11.94 -5.45 -9.80
C ILE A 27 12.60 -6.53 -8.94
N LEU A 28 13.33 -7.49 -9.55
CA LEU A 28 14.07 -8.52 -8.81
C LEU A 28 15.16 -7.90 -7.93
N THR A 29 15.80 -6.84 -8.39
CA THR A 29 16.84 -6.16 -7.60
C THR A 29 16.23 -5.40 -6.43
N MET A 30 15.06 -4.78 -6.61
CA MET A 30 14.28 -4.20 -5.53
C MET A 30 13.95 -5.26 -4.46
N ALA A 31 13.47 -6.43 -4.88
CA ALA A 31 13.20 -7.56 -3.98
C ALA A 31 14.46 -8.01 -3.21
N ARG A 32 15.64 -8.03 -3.83
CA ARG A 32 16.91 -8.33 -3.15
C ARG A 32 17.28 -7.27 -2.09
N VAL A 33 17.00 -5.99 -2.35
CA VAL A 33 17.24 -4.91 -1.38
C VAL A 33 16.33 -5.06 -0.17
N HIS A 34 15.05 -5.33 -0.37
CA HIS A 34 14.11 -5.61 0.70
C HIS A 34 14.50 -6.84 1.53
N ALA A 35 14.92 -7.92 0.88
CA ALA A 35 15.38 -9.14 1.57
C ALA A 35 16.61 -8.90 2.46
N LYS A 36 17.58 -8.11 2.00
CA LYS A 36 18.75 -7.72 2.83
C LYS A 36 18.37 -6.94 4.09
N ALA A 37 17.20 -6.31 4.08
CA ALA A 37 16.64 -5.60 5.24
C ALA A 37 15.72 -6.47 6.12
N GLY A 38 15.58 -7.78 5.82
CA GLY A 38 14.78 -8.72 6.59
C GLY A 38 13.32 -8.86 6.12
N THR A 39 12.95 -8.30 4.96
CA THR A 39 11.64 -8.49 4.34
C THR A 39 11.64 -9.78 3.51
N ILE A 40 10.73 -10.70 3.79
CA ILE A 40 10.66 -11.99 3.08
C ILE A 40 9.70 -11.98 1.91
N ALA A 41 8.72 -11.07 1.92
CA ALA A 41 7.75 -10.95 0.85
C ALA A 41 7.33 -9.48 0.63
N ILE A 42 7.04 -9.13 -0.63
CA ILE A 42 6.61 -7.79 -1.03
C ILE A 42 5.44 -7.87 -2.02
N LEU A 43 4.62 -6.79 -2.03
CA LEU A 43 3.79 -6.42 -3.15
C LEU A 43 4.37 -5.15 -3.79
N PRO A 44 5.10 -5.25 -4.92
CA PRO A 44 5.46 -4.08 -5.69
C PRO A 44 4.22 -3.25 -6.00
N THR A 45 4.24 -1.96 -5.62
CA THR A 45 3.09 -1.06 -5.75
C THR A 45 3.29 -0.17 -6.97
N ILE A 46 2.36 -0.30 -7.93
CA ILE A 46 2.39 0.50 -9.16
C ILE A 46 1.62 1.79 -8.91
N TYR A 47 2.30 2.91 -9.10
CA TYR A 47 1.72 4.26 -9.02
C TYR A 47 0.60 4.46 -10.03
N SER A 48 -0.30 5.40 -9.75
CA SER A 48 -1.18 5.95 -10.77
C SER A 48 -0.38 6.50 -11.95
N GLY A 49 -0.84 6.16 -13.15
CA GLY A 49 -0.24 6.53 -14.41
C GLY A 49 -1.22 6.33 -15.56
N HIS A 50 -0.82 6.67 -16.79
CA HIS A 50 -1.59 6.27 -17.96
C HIS A 50 -1.70 4.75 -18.02
N ILE A 51 -2.87 4.20 -18.35
CA ILE A 51 -3.14 2.75 -18.34
C ILE A 51 -2.05 1.96 -19.07
N ASN A 52 -1.59 2.45 -20.23
CA ASN A 52 -0.56 1.74 -21.01
C ASN A 52 0.78 1.67 -20.26
N GLU A 53 1.17 2.70 -19.51
CA GLU A 53 2.39 2.71 -18.69
C GLU A 53 2.22 1.78 -17.47
N MET A 54 1.09 1.86 -16.78
CA MET A 54 0.79 0.93 -15.67
C MET A 54 0.84 -0.53 -16.13
N ARG A 55 0.33 -0.83 -17.35
CA ARG A 55 0.41 -2.19 -17.94
C ARG A 55 1.83 -2.63 -18.27
N LYS A 56 2.74 -1.72 -18.68
CA LYS A 56 4.17 -2.06 -18.83
C LYS A 56 4.79 -2.42 -17.48
N ASN A 57 4.47 -1.66 -16.44
CA ASN A 57 4.95 -1.96 -15.10
C ASN A 57 4.37 -3.29 -14.57
N LEU A 58 3.07 -3.57 -14.80
CA LEU A 58 2.45 -4.88 -14.51
C LEU A 58 3.20 -6.02 -15.19
N LYS A 59 3.54 -5.86 -16.48
CA LYS A 59 4.31 -6.85 -17.22
C LYS A 59 5.67 -7.11 -16.60
N ALA A 60 6.39 -6.06 -16.18
CA ALA A 60 7.69 -6.21 -15.54
C ALA A 60 7.58 -7.01 -14.23
N VAL A 61 6.56 -6.73 -13.40
CA VAL A 61 6.33 -7.48 -12.15
C VAL A 61 5.94 -8.93 -12.46
N SER A 62 5.04 -9.19 -13.42
CA SER A 62 4.66 -10.53 -13.84
C SER A 62 5.87 -11.34 -14.28
N MET A 63 6.73 -10.77 -15.13
CA MET A 63 7.97 -11.44 -15.56
C MET A 63 8.93 -11.71 -14.38
N ALA A 64 9.03 -10.80 -13.41
CA ALA A 64 9.84 -11.01 -12.21
C ALA A 64 9.29 -12.17 -11.36
N MET A 65 7.97 -12.30 -11.22
CA MET A 65 7.32 -13.41 -10.53
C MET A 65 7.61 -14.74 -11.24
N ASP A 66 7.46 -14.80 -12.56
CA ASP A 66 7.79 -15.98 -13.37
C ASP A 66 9.25 -16.45 -13.18
N MET A 67 10.17 -15.47 -13.08
CA MET A 67 11.59 -15.77 -12.85
C MET A 67 11.84 -16.33 -11.45
N GLN A 68 11.12 -15.82 -10.44
CA GLN A 68 11.20 -16.37 -9.08
C GLN A 68 10.62 -17.78 -8.99
N GLU A 69 9.55 -18.09 -9.73
CA GLU A 69 8.94 -19.43 -9.73
C GLU A 69 9.83 -20.49 -10.41
N LYS A 70 10.50 -20.12 -11.51
CA LYS A 70 11.37 -21.02 -12.30
C LYS A 70 12.70 -21.38 -11.63
N ALA A 71 13.12 -20.62 -10.65
CA ALA A 71 14.40 -20.82 -9.96
C ALA A 71 14.21 -20.92 -8.45
N ASP A 72 15.26 -21.36 -7.73
CA ASP A 72 15.24 -21.36 -6.26
C ASP A 72 14.99 -19.93 -5.74
N ASN A 73 13.79 -19.69 -5.20
CA ASN A 73 13.29 -18.40 -4.72
C ASN A 73 14.30 -17.62 -3.86
N ARG A 74 15.15 -18.33 -3.08
CA ARG A 74 16.16 -17.73 -2.19
C ARG A 74 17.22 -16.91 -2.92
N LYS A 75 17.44 -17.13 -4.22
CA LYS A 75 18.41 -16.37 -5.03
C LYS A 75 17.91 -14.99 -5.44
N PHE A 76 16.58 -14.77 -5.43
CA PHE A 76 15.98 -13.55 -5.96
C PHE A 76 15.54 -12.54 -4.90
N GLY A 77 15.72 -12.83 -3.61
CA GLY A 77 15.39 -11.90 -2.53
C GLY A 77 14.03 -12.15 -1.91
N ALA A 78 13.29 -11.09 -1.60
CA ALA A 78 11.93 -11.18 -1.07
C ALA A 78 10.99 -11.76 -2.14
N GLN A 79 10.08 -12.65 -1.72
CA GLN A 79 9.06 -13.22 -2.62
C GLN A 79 8.11 -12.12 -3.09
N ILE A 80 7.82 -12.08 -4.38
CA ILE A 80 6.81 -11.18 -4.95
C ILE A 80 5.47 -11.93 -4.90
N LEU A 81 4.53 -11.45 -4.06
CA LEU A 81 3.23 -12.10 -3.84
C LEU A 81 2.14 -11.67 -4.82
N GLY A 82 2.46 -10.77 -5.73
CA GLY A 82 1.56 -10.12 -6.68
C GLY A 82 1.82 -8.62 -6.75
N VAL A 83 0.79 -7.84 -7.08
CA VAL A 83 0.87 -6.39 -7.28
C VAL A 83 -0.16 -5.66 -6.41
N ASN A 84 0.23 -4.52 -5.86
CA ASN A 84 -0.67 -3.50 -5.35
C ASN A 84 -0.79 -2.37 -6.39
N LEU A 85 -2.01 -1.96 -6.76
CA LEU A 85 -2.27 -0.83 -7.65
C LEU A 85 -2.68 0.38 -6.82
N GLU A 86 -1.84 1.42 -6.76
CA GLU A 86 -2.23 2.68 -6.15
C GLU A 86 -2.87 3.59 -7.19
N GLY A 87 -4.16 3.40 -7.38
CA GLY A 87 -4.95 4.06 -8.41
C GLY A 87 -5.13 3.20 -9.68
N PRO A 88 -5.52 3.81 -10.81
CA PRO A 88 -5.58 5.25 -11.14
C PRO A 88 -6.91 5.95 -10.76
N PHE A 89 -7.78 5.32 -10.01
CA PHE A 89 -9.11 5.83 -9.65
C PHE A 89 -9.05 6.66 -8.36
N LEU A 90 -8.25 7.73 -8.37
CA LEU A 90 -7.92 8.57 -7.21
C LEU A 90 -8.49 9.98 -7.36
N ASN A 91 -8.67 10.68 -6.22
CA ASN A 91 -9.18 12.04 -6.23
C ASN A 91 -8.03 13.06 -6.39
N PRO A 92 -8.04 13.92 -7.45
CA PRO A 92 -7.00 14.92 -7.68
C PRO A 92 -6.78 15.90 -6.53
N VAL A 93 -7.79 16.13 -5.68
CA VAL A 93 -7.67 16.99 -4.49
C VAL A 93 -6.78 16.37 -3.42
N ARG A 94 -6.60 15.03 -3.46
CA ARG A 94 -5.82 14.24 -2.50
C ARG A 94 -4.68 13.48 -3.18
N CYS A 95 -4.06 14.08 -4.18
CA CYS A 95 -3.01 13.44 -4.99
C CYS A 95 -1.73 13.11 -4.20
N GLY A 96 -1.47 13.76 -3.04
CA GLY A 96 -0.17 13.62 -2.39
C GLY A 96 0.95 14.10 -3.29
N ALA A 97 1.99 13.29 -3.47
CA ALA A 97 3.10 13.56 -4.39
C ALA A 97 2.90 12.99 -5.80
N MET A 98 1.78 12.30 -6.06
CA MET A 98 1.49 11.74 -7.38
C MET A 98 1.02 12.81 -8.37
N ASP A 99 1.25 12.55 -9.66
CA ASP A 99 0.75 13.39 -10.74
C ASP A 99 -0.76 13.21 -10.92
N ARG A 100 -1.52 14.19 -10.46
CA ARG A 100 -2.98 14.21 -10.52
C ARG A 100 -3.56 14.13 -11.94
N ASP A 101 -2.80 14.51 -12.95
CA ASP A 101 -3.25 14.49 -14.34
C ASP A 101 -3.32 13.04 -14.90
N THR A 102 -2.75 12.09 -14.19
CA THR A 102 -2.85 10.65 -14.48
C THR A 102 -4.11 9.98 -13.93
N PHE A 103 -4.85 10.68 -13.05
CA PHE A 103 -6.04 10.11 -12.42
C PHE A 103 -7.21 10.09 -13.40
N ILE A 104 -7.92 8.99 -13.42
CA ILE A 104 -9.04 8.77 -14.34
C ILE A 104 -10.33 8.38 -13.59
N LYS A 105 -11.45 8.58 -14.28
CA LYS A 105 -12.76 8.19 -13.73
C LYS A 105 -12.83 6.66 -13.56
N PRO A 106 -13.32 6.17 -12.41
CA PRO A 106 -13.52 4.75 -12.19
C PRO A 106 -14.67 4.23 -13.06
N THR A 107 -14.33 3.38 -14.02
CA THR A 107 -15.27 2.68 -14.88
C THR A 107 -14.86 1.22 -15.03
N LEU A 108 -15.80 0.31 -15.22
CA LEU A 108 -15.51 -1.10 -15.46
C LEU A 108 -14.64 -1.30 -16.71
N ALA A 109 -14.86 -0.49 -17.75
CA ALA A 109 -14.04 -0.55 -18.97
C ALA A 109 -12.58 -0.17 -18.71
N ALA A 110 -12.34 0.87 -17.90
CA ALA A 110 -10.99 1.28 -17.51
C ALA A 110 -10.32 0.22 -16.61
N LEU A 111 -11.04 -0.34 -15.63
CA LEU A 111 -10.55 -1.44 -14.80
C LEU A 111 -10.15 -2.64 -15.67
N ASN A 112 -11.07 -3.14 -16.50
CA ASN A 112 -10.81 -4.30 -17.36
C ASN A 112 -9.61 -4.06 -18.29
N LYS A 113 -9.50 -2.85 -18.89
CA LYS A 113 -8.35 -2.50 -19.73
C LYS A 113 -7.05 -2.49 -18.94
N LEU A 114 -7.06 -2.04 -17.68
CA LEU A 114 -5.86 -1.95 -16.86
C LEU A 114 -5.33 -3.34 -16.48
N ILE A 115 -6.22 -4.22 -15.99
CA ILE A 115 -5.82 -5.50 -15.39
C ILE A 115 -5.88 -6.69 -16.36
N ALA A 116 -6.39 -6.52 -17.60
CA ALA A 116 -6.47 -7.59 -18.59
C ALA A 116 -5.13 -8.35 -18.70
N ASP A 117 -5.17 -9.66 -18.63
CA ASP A 117 -4.02 -10.59 -18.61
C ASP A 117 -3.19 -10.57 -17.30
N TYR A 118 -3.60 -9.82 -16.28
CA TYR A 118 -2.91 -9.67 -14.98
C TYR A 118 -3.85 -9.81 -13.79
N GLU A 119 -5.10 -10.28 -14.00
CA GLU A 119 -6.13 -10.38 -12.96
C GLU A 119 -5.69 -11.25 -11.79
N ASP A 120 -4.91 -12.27 -12.04
CA ASP A 120 -4.41 -13.25 -11.08
C ASP A 120 -3.28 -12.71 -10.19
N ILE A 121 -2.53 -11.71 -10.66
CA ILE A 121 -1.43 -11.12 -9.90
C ILE A 121 -1.83 -9.83 -9.18
N VAL A 122 -2.91 -9.15 -9.57
CA VAL A 122 -3.40 -7.95 -8.87
C VAL A 122 -4.08 -8.36 -7.57
N ARG A 123 -3.46 -8.05 -6.44
CA ARG A 123 -3.92 -8.45 -5.10
C ARG A 123 -4.65 -7.33 -4.37
N ILE A 124 -4.20 -6.09 -4.54
CA ILE A 124 -4.75 -4.91 -3.88
C ILE A 124 -4.94 -3.81 -4.93
N ILE A 125 -5.97 -2.98 -4.75
CA ILE A 125 -6.16 -1.74 -5.50
C ILE A 125 -6.66 -0.64 -4.57
N THR A 126 -6.07 0.55 -4.67
CA THR A 126 -6.52 1.76 -3.96
C THR A 126 -7.48 2.56 -4.83
N ILE A 127 -8.65 2.90 -4.28
CA ILE A 127 -9.71 3.64 -4.96
C ILE A 127 -10.23 4.76 -4.06
N ALA A 128 -10.48 5.95 -4.63
CA ALA A 128 -11.22 7.04 -4.01
C ALA A 128 -12.73 6.79 -4.16
N PRO A 129 -13.43 6.40 -3.08
CA PRO A 129 -14.78 5.87 -3.19
C PRO A 129 -15.85 6.91 -3.51
N GLU A 130 -15.58 8.20 -3.31
CA GLU A 130 -16.48 9.31 -3.62
C GLU A 130 -16.60 9.61 -5.11
N LEU A 131 -15.70 9.07 -5.93
CA LEU A 131 -15.72 9.33 -7.36
C LEU A 131 -16.91 8.65 -8.05
N PRO A 132 -17.57 9.34 -9.00
CA PRO A 132 -18.69 8.76 -9.73
C PRO A 132 -18.29 7.46 -10.45
N GLY A 133 -18.97 6.36 -10.12
CA GLY A 133 -18.69 5.03 -10.65
C GLY A 133 -17.81 4.14 -9.76
N ALA A 134 -17.15 4.71 -8.72
CA ALA A 134 -16.23 3.98 -7.86
C ALA A 134 -16.84 2.76 -7.19
N LEU A 135 -18.08 2.86 -6.66
CA LEU A 135 -18.73 1.74 -5.98
C LEU A 135 -18.86 0.51 -6.89
N LYS A 136 -19.22 0.69 -8.17
CA LYS A 136 -19.30 -0.43 -9.13
C LYS A 136 -17.95 -1.07 -9.41
N VAL A 137 -16.87 -0.26 -9.43
CA VAL A 137 -15.51 -0.78 -9.61
C VAL A 137 -15.07 -1.52 -8.34
N ILE A 138 -15.42 -1.02 -7.16
CA ILE A 138 -15.14 -1.69 -5.87
C ILE A 138 -15.83 -3.06 -5.81
N GLU A 139 -17.15 -3.12 -6.12
CA GLU A 139 -17.92 -4.37 -6.19
C GLU A 139 -17.25 -5.35 -7.15
N LYS A 140 -16.89 -4.91 -8.36
CA LYS A 140 -16.25 -5.77 -9.36
C LYS A 140 -14.91 -6.31 -8.89
N CYS A 141 -14.05 -5.47 -8.26
CA CYS A 141 -12.78 -5.91 -7.69
C CYS A 141 -12.99 -6.94 -6.57
N ALA A 142 -13.95 -6.71 -5.68
CA ALA A 142 -14.30 -7.63 -4.60
C ALA A 142 -14.76 -8.99 -5.14
N ASP A 143 -15.62 -9.00 -6.17
CA ASP A 143 -16.08 -10.22 -6.86
C ASP A 143 -14.95 -11.01 -7.49
N MET A 144 -13.88 -10.33 -7.93
CA MET A 144 -12.66 -10.94 -8.48
C MET A 144 -11.67 -11.40 -7.39
N GLY A 145 -11.97 -11.15 -6.10
CA GLY A 145 -11.07 -11.46 -5.00
C GLY A 145 -9.93 -10.46 -4.81
N ILE A 146 -9.95 -9.34 -5.52
CA ILE A 146 -8.98 -8.24 -5.35
C ILE A 146 -9.38 -7.45 -4.11
N ARG A 147 -8.44 -7.25 -3.19
CA ARG A 147 -8.65 -6.40 -2.00
C ARG A 147 -8.75 -4.94 -2.40
N VAL A 148 -9.79 -4.26 -1.94
CA VAL A 148 -9.94 -2.83 -2.22
C VAL A 148 -9.64 -2.02 -0.98
N ASN A 149 -8.66 -1.13 -1.09
CA ASN A 149 -8.34 -0.12 -0.10
C ASN A 149 -8.95 1.22 -0.50
N MET A 150 -9.47 1.96 0.45
CA MET A 150 -9.86 3.36 0.28
C MET A 150 -8.65 4.25 0.56
N GLY A 151 -8.31 5.14 -0.35
CA GLY A 151 -7.17 6.07 -0.19
C GLY A 151 -7.16 7.14 -1.27
N HIS A 152 -6.26 8.13 -1.15
CA HIS A 152 -6.19 9.28 -2.04
C HIS A 152 -7.56 9.90 -2.31
N SER A 153 -8.29 10.22 -1.24
CA SER A 153 -9.72 10.41 -1.26
C SER A 153 -10.18 11.55 -0.35
N ASP A 154 -11.13 12.33 -0.82
CA ASP A 154 -11.83 13.34 -0.02
C ASP A 154 -13.21 12.84 0.46
N ALA A 155 -13.41 11.53 0.56
CA ALA A 155 -14.69 10.94 0.94
C ALA A 155 -15.13 11.36 2.34
N THR A 156 -16.44 11.60 2.45
CA THR A 156 -17.14 11.73 3.73
C THR A 156 -17.28 10.36 4.39
N LEU A 157 -17.61 10.34 5.70
CA LEU A 157 -17.91 9.08 6.41
C LEU A 157 -19.00 8.28 5.71
N LYS A 158 -20.07 8.95 5.22
CA LYS A 158 -21.15 8.28 4.50
C LYS A 158 -20.65 7.55 3.24
N GLN A 159 -19.82 8.21 2.44
CA GLN A 159 -19.26 7.62 1.22
C GLN A 159 -18.30 6.47 1.53
N ALA A 160 -17.49 6.59 2.59
CA ALA A 160 -16.61 5.52 3.04
C ALA A 160 -17.41 4.28 3.53
N VAL A 161 -18.54 4.48 4.24
CA VAL A 161 -19.43 3.40 4.66
C VAL A 161 -20.06 2.69 3.46
N GLU A 162 -20.49 3.44 2.43
CA GLU A 162 -21.01 2.83 1.19
C GLU A 162 -19.95 2.02 0.46
N ALA A 163 -18.69 2.50 0.43
CA ALA A 163 -17.56 1.75 -0.15
C ALA A 163 -17.30 0.44 0.61
N LYS A 164 -17.35 0.45 1.94
CA LYS A 164 -17.27 -0.78 2.74
C LYS A 164 -18.37 -1.77 2.37
N LYS A 165 -19.61 -1.30 2.23
CA LYS A 165 -20.73 -2.16 1.81
C LYS A 165 -20.53 -2.72 0.40
N ALA A 166 -19.91 -1.96 -0.49
CA ALA A 166 -19.56 -2.38 -1.85
C ALA A 166 -18.39 -3.37 -1.89
N GLY A 167 -17.70 -3.64 -0.77
CA GLY A 167 -16.65 -4.63 -0.69
C GLY A 167 -15.25 -4.09 -0.40
N ALA A 168 -15.08 -2.79 -0.09
CA ALA A 168 -13.80 -2.26 0.39
C ALA A 168 -13.45 -2.87 1.76
N THR A 169 -12.21 -3.37 1.89
CA THR A 169 -11.74 -4.11 3.06
C THR A 169 -10.59 -3.45 3.79
N GLY A 170 -9.98 -2.41 3.19
CA GLY A 170 -8.82 -1.74 3.77
C GLY A 170 -8.80 -0.24 3.54
N ILE A 171 -7.82 0.41 4.14
CA ILE A 171 -7.51 1.83 4.00
C ILE A 171 -6.01 1.95 3.75
N THR A 172 -5.66 2.57 2.63
CA THR A 172 -4.28 2.85 2.25
C THR A 172 -3.71 3.94 3.16
N HIS A 173 -2.52 3.70 3.71
CA HIS A 173 -1.72 4.62 4.54
C HIS A 173 -2.55 5.68 5.30
N ILE A 174 -3.34 5.19 6.27
CA ILE A 174 -4.31 5.99 7.03
C ILE A 174 -3.76 7.36 7.45
N PHE A 175 -4.59 8.40 7.36
CA PHE A 175 -4.31 9.83 7.55
C PHE A 175 -3.52 10.51 6.42
N ASN A 176 -2.81 9.80 5.55
CA ASN A 176 -2.05 10.39 4.46
C ASN A 176 -2.92 10.48 3.19
N ALA A 177 -2.79 11.58 2.46
CA ALA A 177 -3.52 11.84 1.21
C ALA A 177 -5.03 11.55 1.28
N MET A 178 -5.68 11.90 2.39
CA MET A 178 -7.13 11.75 2.56
C MET A 178 -7.76 12.97 3.25
N ARG A 179 -9.09 13.02 3.29
CA ARG A 179 -9.82 14.04 4.06
C ARG A 179 -9.32 14.02 5.51
N PRO A 180 -8.92 15.16 6.08
CA PRO A 180 -8.50 15.21 7.48
C PRO A 180 -9.63 14.77 8.43
N PHE A 181 -9.27 14.03 9.48
CA PHE A 181 -10.20 13.71 10.56
C PHE A 181 -10.75 14.99 11.19
N HIS A 182 -12.08 15.10 11.24
CA HIS A 182 -12.74 16.22 11.89
C HIS A 182 -13.89 15.70 12.74
N HIS A 183 -14.07 16.27 13.94
CA HIS A 183 -15.04 15.78 14.94
C HIS A 183 -16.51 15.76 14.48
N ARG A 184 -16.89 16.51 13.44
CA ARG A 184 -18.22 16.49 12.82
C ARG A 184 -18.29 15.75 11.49
N GLU A 185 -17.16 15.51 10.84
CA GLU A 185 -17.03 14.75 9.58
C GLU A 185 -15.73 13.94 9.61
N PRO A 186 -15.75 12.77 10.25
CA PRO A 186 -14.52 12.00 10.49
C PRO A 186 -13.92 11.33 9.25
N GLY A 187 -14.66 11.26 8.14
CA GLY A 187 -14.18 10.73 6.87
C GLY A 187 -13.72 9.28 6.93
N ILE A 188 -12.83 8.91 5.99
CA ILE A 188 -12.22 7.58 5.92
C ILE A 188 -11.40 7.29 7.18
N ALA A 189 -10.63 8.27 7.67
CA ALA A 189 -9.79 8.10 8.86
C ALA A 189 -10.62 7.72 10.09
N GLY A 190 -11.76 8.39 10.30
CA GLY A 190 -12.67 8.07 11.40
C GLY A 190 -13.30 6.69 11.27
N LEU A 191 -13.71 6.29 10.06
CA LEU A 191 -14.20 4.94 9.82
C LEU A 191 -13.10 3.90 10.10
N GLY A 192 -11.87 4.15 9.65
CA GLY A 192 -10.72 3.28 9.88
C GLY A 192 -10.41 3.05 11.35
N LEU A 193 -10.51 4.11 12.17
CA LEU A 193 -10.28 4.02 13.60
C LEU A 193 -11.36 3.21 14.34
N THR A 194 -12.63 3.38 13.94
CA THR A 194 -13.77 2.87 14.73
C THR A 194 -14.33 1.55 14.23
N ASN A 195 -14.09 1.19 12.97
CA ASN A 195 -14.61 -0.05 12.39
C ASN A 195 -13.65 -1.22 12.65
N SER A 196 -14.13 -2.26 13.33
CA SER A 196 -13.33 -3.44 13.70
C SER A 196 -12.96 -4.37 12.54
N ASP A 197 -13.63 -4.27 11.38
CA ASP A 197 -13.43 -5.21 10.27
C ASP A 197 -12.43 -4.69 9.22
N LEU A 198 -12.34 -3.35 9.09
CA LEU A 198 -11.46 -2.74 8.10
C LEU A 198 -10.00 -2.82 8.53
N TYR A 199 -9.14 -3.26 7.63
CA TYR A 199 -7.70 -3.14 7.79
C TYR A 199 -7.25 -1.70 7.55
N ILE A 200 -6.18 -1.29 8.23
CA ILE A 200 -5.53 0.00 8.00
C ILE A 200 -4.05 -0.22 7.69
N GLU A 201 -3.56 0.37 6.61
CA GLU A 201 -2.13 0.48 6.37
C GLU A 201 -1.55 1.65 7.15
N VAL A 202 -0.39 1.45 7.78
CA VAL A 202 0.27 2.43 8.66
C VAL A 202 1.73 2.60 8.23
N ILE A 203 2.10 3.82 7.82
CA ILE A 203 3.50 4.19 7.58
C ILE A 203 4.10 4.60 8.94
N ALA A 204 4.93 3.74 9.52
CA ALA A 204 5.44 3.91 10.88
C ALA A 204 6.88 4.49 10.92
N ASP A 205 7.18 5.47 10.07
CA ASP A 205 8.50 6.12 10.03
C ASP A 205 8.66 7.28 11.04
N GLY A 206 7.58 7.66 11.73
CA GLY A 206 7.54 8.76 12.70
C GLY A 206 7.52 10.15 12.07
N ILE A 207 7.35 10.26 10.74
CA ILE A 207 7.24 11.50 9.97
C ILE A 207 5.89 11.60 9.27
N HIS A 208 5.47 10.56 8.54
CA HIS A 208 4.12 10.48 7.97
C HIS A 208 3.07 10.52 9.07
N LEU A 209 3.33 9.84 10.18
CA LEU A 209 2.52 9.90 11.38
C LEU A 209 3.40 10.29 12.58
N HIS A 210 2.92 11.25 13.36
CA HIS A 210 3.56 11.61 14.63
C HIS A 210 3.57 10.39 15.58
N PRO A 211 4.61 10.18 16.41
CA PRO A 211 4.68 9.07 17.36
C PRO A 211 3.41 8.90 18.21
N LEU A 212 2.83 9.96 18.73
CA LEU A 212 1.55 9.91 19.47
C LEU A 212 0.37 9.39 18.62
N THR A 213 0.37 9.65 17.31
CA THR A 213 -0.66 9.12 16.40
C THR A 213 -0.46 7.62 16.20
N LEU A 214 0.79 7.15 16.13
CA LEU A 214 1.10 5.72 16.08
C LEU A 214 0.65 5.02 17.39
N GLU A 215 0.96 5.59 18.56
CA GLU A 215 0.48 5.09 19.85
C GLU A 215 -1.05 5.03 19.91
N LEU A 216 -1.75 6.08 19.43
CA LEU A 216 -3.20 6.11 19.35
C LEU A 216 -3.75 4.94 18.51
N LEU A 217 -3.15 4.69 17.34
CA LEU A 217 -3.56 3.59 16.46
C LEU A 217 -3.39 2.23 17.15
N PHE A 218 -2.21 1.94 17.71
CA PHE A 218 -1.94 0.67 18.37
C PHE A 218 -2.74 0.45 19.65
N ASN A 219 -3.14 1.50 20.34
CA ASN A 219 -3.95 1.42 21.57
C ASN A 219 -5.45 1.25 21.32
N HIS A 220 -5.97 1.68 20.17
CA HIS A 220 -7.42 1.76 19.94
C HIS A 220 -7.93 0.95 18.77
N LYS A 221 -7.12 0.71 17.76
CA LYS A 221 -7.50 -0.16 16.64
C LYS A 221 -7.27 -1.62 17.03
N PRO A 222 -8.19 -2.56 16.70
CA PRO A 222 -7.91 -3.98 16.85
C PRO A 222 -6.59 -4.34 16.16
N LEU A 223 -5.67 -4.93 16.90
CA LEU A 223 -4.30 -5.20 16.45
C LEU A 223 -4.28 -6.05 15.17
N ASP A 224 -5.19 -7.04 15.07
CA ASP A 224 -5.35 -7.93 13.92
C ASP A 224 -5.83 -7.22 12.63
N LYS A 225 -6.04 -5.90 12.69
CA LYS A 225 -6.44 -5.03 11.58
C LYS A 225 -5.43 -3.93 11.26
N ILE A 226 -4.28 -3.91 11.92
CA ILE A 226 -3.18 -2.99 11.61
C ILE A 226 -2.19 -3.70 10.69
N ILE A 227 -1.83 -3.06 9.57
CA ILE A 227 -0.78 -3.52 8.65
C ILE A 227 0.29 -2.44 8.58
N ILE A 228 1.51 -2.76 8.97
CA ILE A 228 2.65 -1.86 8.78
C ILE A 228 3.10 -1.98 7.32
N VAL A 229 3.19 -0.85 6.63
CA VAL A 229 3.72 -0.76 5.27
C VAL A 229 4.91 0.19 5.24
N SER A 230 5.82 0.00 4.30
CA SER A 230 6.95 0.92 4.15
C SER A 230 6.55 2.18 3.40
N ASP A 231 5.71 2.05 2.41
CA ASP A 231 5.47 3.08 1.38
C ASP A 231 6.81 3.64 0.87
N SER A 232 7.77 2.73 0.71
CA SER A 232 9.11 3.13 0.29
C SER A 232 9.13 3.50 -1.19
N VAL A 233 9.90 4.55 -1.51
CA VAL A 233 10.01 5.10 -2.86
C VAL A 233 11.48 5.19 -3.28
N ARG A 234 11.71 5.27 -4.60
CA ARG A 234 13.01 5.60 -5.14
C ARG A 234 13.41 7.02 -4.73
N GLY A 235 14.65 7.21 -4.33
CA GLY A 235 15.20 8.53 -4.04
C GLY A 235 16.26 8.52 -2.96
N GLN A 236 16.88 9.69 -2.79
CA GLN A 236 17.80 9.91 -1.70
C GLN A 236 17.00 10.26 -0.44
N LYS A 237 17.05 9.37 0.53
CA LYS A 237 16.40 9.62 1.82
C LYS A 237 17.11 10.70 2.62
N THR A 238 16.35 11.50 3.33
CA THR A 238 16.87 12.46 4.32
C THR A 238 17.46 11.72 5.53
N ALA A 239 18.13 12.46 6.42
CA ALA A 239 18.60 11.91 7.71
C ALA A 239 17.44 11.32 8.57
N LYS A 240 16.21 11.78 8.36
CA LYS A 240 15.02 11.25 9.03
C LYS A 240 14.45 9.98 8.38
N GLY A 241 14.96 9.59 7.20
CA GLY A 241 14.54 8.36 6.53
C GLY A 241 13.37 8.50 5.57
N VAL A 242 13.01 9.71 5.13
CA VAL A 242 11.94 10.00 4.18
C VAL A 242 12.47 10.62 2.90
N VAL A 243 11.69 10.54 1.83
CA VAL A 243 11.99 11.10 0.52
C VAL A 243 11.00 12.22 0.21
N TYR A 244 11.51 13.33 -0.33
CA TYR A 244 10.70 14.44 -0.82
C TYR A 244 10.82 14.54 -2.34
N ASP A 245 9.70 14.81 -3.01
CA ASP A 245 9.65 15.24 -4.41
C ASP A 245 9.07 16.65 -4.48
N LYS A 246 9.82 17.58 -5.10
CA LYS A 246 9.44 18.99 -5.25
C LYS A 246 8.92 19.64 -3.95
N GLY A 247 9.49 19.24 -2.81
CA GLY A 247 9.12 19.76 -1.48
C GLY A 247 7.90 19.11 -0.83
N VAL A 248 7.26 18.14 -1.51
CA VAL A 248 6.16 17.33 -0.96
C VAL A 248 6.75 16.01 -0.43
N LEU A 249 6.25 15.55 0.71
CA LEU A 249 6.61 14.24 1.27
C LEU A 249 6.08 13.16 0.29
N ALA A 250 7.00 12.43 -0.34
CA ALA A 250 6.67 11.52 -1.44
C ALA A 250 6.55 10.06 -0.98
N GLY A 251 7.16 9.73 0.15
CA GLY A 251 7.15 8.39 0.71
C GLY A 251 8.33 8.16 1.65
N SER A 252 8.44 6.97 2.16
CA SER A 252 9.53 6.57 3.05
C SER A 252 10.76 6.13 2.26
N GLY A 253 11.95 6.35 2.83
CA GLY A 253 13.19 5.72 2.40
C GLY A 253 13.57 4.53 3.30
N LEU A 254 12.65 4.09 4.16
CA LEU A 254 12.83 2.98 5.10
C LEU A 254 12.16 1.72 4.57
N THR A 255 12.69 0.58 4.94
CA THR A 255 11.99 -0.71 4.86
C THR A 255 11.17 -0.95 6.13
N ILE A 256 10.34 -1.99 6.15
CA ILE A 256 9.58 -2.40 7.36
C ILE A 256 10.50 -2.55 8.58
N SER A 257 11.72 -3.07 8.41
CA SER A 257 12.71 -3.14 9.52
C SER A 257 13.04 -1.77 10.12
N GLY A 258 13.10 -0.74 9.29
CA GLY A 258 13.29 0.64 9.76
C GLY A 258 12.07 1.17 10.53
N ALA A 259 10.87 0.91 10.03
CA ALA A 259 9.60 1.22 10.69
C ALA A 259 9.47 0.49 12.05
N ALA A 260 9.77 -0.80 12.08
CA ALA A 260 9.75 -1.62 13.30
C ALA A 260 10.64 -1.02 14.42
N LYS A 261 11.87 -0.60 14.08
CA LYS A 261 12.75 0.08 15.03
C LYS A 261 12.16 1.39 15.58
N ARG A 262 11.42 2.14 14.76
CA ARG A 262 10.75 3.37 15.22
C ARG A 262 9.62 3.05 16.20
N LEU A 263 8.85 2.00 15.91
CA LEU A 263 7.77 1.54 16.79
C LEU A 263 8.33 1.04 18.14
N GLN A 264 9.44 0.29 18.15
CA GLN A 264 10.12 -0.12 19.38
C GLN A 264 10.53 1.07 20.25
N LEU A 265 11.04 2.17 19.62
CA LEU A 265 11.45 3.37 20.34
C LEU A 265 10.30 4.10 21.06
N ILE A 266 9.06 3.93 20.59
CA ILE A 266 7.85 4.50 21.23
C ILE A 266 7.11 3.46 22.09
N GLY A 267 7.73 2.30 22.35
CA GLY A 267 7.21 1.32 23.30
C GLY A 267 6.20 0.32 22.74
N ILE A 268 6.00 0.25 21.42
CA ILE A 268 5.19 -0.81 20.81
C ILE A 268 5.95 -2.14 20.94
N ARG A 269 5.29 -3.16 21.45
CA ARG A 269 5.89 -4.46 21.77
C ARG A 269 6.25 -5.25 20.51
N ASP A 270 7.32 -6.04 20.57
CA ASP A 270 7.77 -6.87 19.44
C ASP A 270 6.66 -7.78 18.90
N ALA A 271 5.82 -8.36 19.79
CA ALA A 271 4.70 -9.19 19.37
C ALA A 271 3.66 -8.43 18.52
N GLU A 272 3.37 -7.17 18.86
CA GLU A 272 2.45 -6.31 18.11
C GLU A 272 3.04 -5.94 16.75
N ILE A 273 4.35 -5.67 16.70
CA ILE A 273 5.07 -5.38 15.46
C ILE A 273 5.07 -6.61 14.54
N ILE A 274 5.32 -7.81 15.09
CA ILE A 274 5.27 -9.08 14.36
C ILE A 274 3.87 -9.28 13.75
N GLU A 275 2.84 -9.19 14.57
CA GLU A 275 1.46 -9.37 14.10
C GLU A 275 1.12 -8.37 12.97
N ALA A 276 1.44 -7.08 13.17
CA ALA A 276 1.11 -6.02 12.20
C ALA A 276 1.97 -6.03 10.93
N SER A 277 3.14 -6.67 10.94
CA SER A 277 4.08 -6.67 9.80
C SER A 277 4.34 -8.04 9.17
N ILE A 278 3.78 -9.11 9.73
CA ILE A 278 3.92 -10.48 9.21
C ILE A 278 2.55 -11.14 9.10
N ASP A 279 1.85 -11.34 10.22
CA ASP A 279 0.63 -12.14 10.26
C ASP A 279 -0.55 -11.43 9.56
N ASN A 280 -0.76 -10.16 9.86
CA ASN A 280 -1.87 -9.38 9.30
C ASN A 280 -1.74 -9.15 7.79
N PRO A 281 -0.56 -8.79 7.24
CA PRO A 281 -0.35 -8.75 5.79
C PRO A 281 -0.73 -10.06 5.09
N LEU A 282 -0.27 -11.20 5.59
CA LEU A 282 -0.58 -12.51 5.02
C LEU A 282 -2.08 -12.83 5.15
N ARG A 283 -2.67 -12.60 6.33
CA ARG A 283 -4.10 -12.78 6.58
C ARG A 283 -4.95 -11.89 5.65
N TYR A 284 -4.54 -10.64 5.43
CA TYR A 284 -5.22 -9.73 4.52
C TYR A 284 -5.24 -10.25 3.08
N LEU A 285 -4.15 -10.84 2.63
CA LEU A 285 -4.06 -11.47 1.30
C LEU A 285 -4.74 -12.86 1.23
N GLY A 286 -5.17 -13.44 2.37
CA GLY A 286 -5.72 -14.80 2.43
C GLY A 286 -4.65 -15.88 2.28
N ILE A 287 -3.40 -15.56 2.57
CA ILE A 287 -2.26 -16.49 2.56
C ILE A 287 -2.13 -17.09 3.97
N LYS A 288 -1.98 -18.42 4.04
CA LYS A 288 -1.82 -19.17 5.30
C LYS A 288 -0.35 -19.41 5.60
#